data_013d777fe4e86268e09241d66dfd9a6a
#
_entry.id   013d777fe4e86268e09241d66dfd9a6a
#
_cell.length_a   1.000
_cell.length_b   1.000
_cell.length_c   1.000
_cell.angle_alpha   90.00
_cell.angle_beta   90.00
_cell.angle_gamma   90.00
#
_symmetry.space_group_name_H-M   'P 1'
#
loop_
_entity.id
_entity.type
_entity.pdbx_description
1 polymer ?
#
loop_
_entity_poly.entity_id
_entity_poly.type
_entity_poly.pdbx_seq_one_letter_code
_entity_poly.pdbx_strand_id
1 'polypeptide(L)'
;MIENIKIAIGTVNENRWGTKFALWENVREHAKKNALLFMTANKMPDADAVALLDFTVMKTGEEGCLISKDGIYFNRLRDKIDLKSLKTVCANKKMLTFTYENGEATPVKVDRMAQYIADTINEFIRLRDGGEPKQKKKDEPSQGGPDVVIVQKSKNNPFSFKL
;
A
#
# COMPACT_ATOMS: atom_id res chain seq x y z
N MET A 1 -13.11 11.74 -5.24
CA MET A 1 -12.70 10.34 -5.46
C MET A 1 -11.20 10.21 -5.74
N ILE A 2 -10.65 10.87 -6.74
CA ILE A 2 -9.20 10.80 -7.09
C ILE A 2 -8.33 11.17 -5.88
N GLU A 3 -8.67 12.23 -5.17
CA GLU A 3 -7.92 12.67 -3.99
C GLU A 3 -7.88 11.58 -2.90
N ASN A 4 -9.00 10.93 -2.62
CA ASN A 4 -9.06 9.84 -1.65
C ASN A 4 -8.18 8.64 -2.07
N ILE A 5 -8.07 8.35 -3.38
CA ILE A 5 -7.16 7.32 -3.90
C ILE A 5 -5.70 7.73 -3.63
N LYS A 6 -5.33 8.99 -3.93
CA LYS A 6 -3.96 9.49 -3.69
C LYS A 6 -3.60 9.48 -2.20
N ILE A 7 -4.52 9.88 -1.33
CA ILE A 7 -4.33 9.82 0.13
C ILE A 7 -4.16 8.39 0.60
N ALA A 8 -5.01 7.45 0.16
CA ALA A 8 -4.91 6.03 0.52
C ALA A 8 -3.55 5.44 0.12
N ILE A 9 -3.10 5.73 -1.11
CA ILE A 9 -1.79 5.31 -1.60
C ILE A 9 -0.66 5.90 -0.73
N GLY A 10 -0.72 7.19 -0.42
CA GLY A 10 0.25 7.86 0.45
C GLY A 10 0.34 7.20 1.81
N THR A 11 -0.80 7.03 2.48
CA THR A 11 -0.91 6.42 3.81
C THR A 11 -0.29 5.01 3.88
N VAL A 12 -0.58 4.16 2.89
CA VAL A 12 -0.09 2.78 2.87
C VAL A 12 1.38 2.73 2.43
N ASN A 13 1.81 3.63 1.54
CA ASN A 13 3.20 3.72 1.09
C ASN A 13 4.17 4.15 2.19
N GLU A 14 3.75 4.97 3.15
CA GLU A 14 4.60 5.44 4.26
C GLU A 14 5.19 4.30 5.08
N ASN A 15 4.43 3.23 5.25
CA ASN A 15 4.79 2.08 6.08
C ASN A 15 5.40 0.92 5.29
N ARG A 16 5.84 1.14 4.04
CA ARG A 16 6.28 0.06 3.17
C ARG A 16 7.64 0.31 2.52
N TRP A 17 8.48 -0.72 2.53
CA TRP A 17 9.71 -0.81 1.77
C TRP A 17 9.50 -1.61 0.47
N GLY A 18 10.22 -1.25 -0.60
CA GLY A 18 10.19 -1.97 -1.87
C GLY A 18 9.17 -1.45 -2.88
N THR A 19 8.57 -2.35 -3.67
CA THR A 19 7.63 -1.98 -4.74
C THR A 19 6.36 -1.36 -4.16
N LYS A 20 5.99 -0.18 -4.69
CA LYS A 20 4.85 0.64 -4.24
C LYS A 20 4.04 1.11 -5.44
N PHE A 21 2.79 1.54 -5.20
CA PHE A 21 2.07 2.34 -6.18
C PHE A 21 2.83 3.63 -6.48
N ALA A 22 3.08 3.89 -7.75
CA ALA A 22 3.52 5.19 -8.24
C ALA A 22 2.28 5.97 -8.69
N LEU A 23 2.18 7.24 -8.30
CA LEU A 23 1.16 8.13 -8.86
C LEU A 23 1.42 8.30 -10.36
N TRP A 24 0.36 8.43 -11.16
CA TRP A 24 0.44 8.38 -12.60
C TRP A 24 1.38 9.42 -13.20
N GLU A 25 1.41 10.62 -12.64
CA GLU A 25 2.33 11.68 -13.02
C GLU A 25 3.81 11.30 -12.86
N ASN A 26 4.14 10.35 -11.99
CA ASN A 26 5.50 9.88 -11.71
C ASN A 26 5.86 8.59 -12.46
N VAL A 27 4.95 8.03 -13.24
CA VAL A 27 5.20 6.84 -14.05
C VAL A 27 5.89 7.22 -15.35
N ARG A 28 6.89 6.43 -15.76
CA ARG A 28 7.62 6.65 -17.02
C ARG A 28 6.72 6.47 -18.23
N GLU A 29 6.90 7.26 -19.29
CA GLU A 29 6.04 7.27 -20.47
C GLU A 29 5.89 5.90 -21.17
N HIS A 30 6.97 5.13 -21.27
CA HIS A 30 6.87 3.78 -21.86
C HIS A 30 6.04 2.84 -20.98
N ALA A 31 6.15 2.93 -19.64
CA ALA A 31 5.36 2.13 -18.74
C ALA A 31 3.87 2.54 -18.75
N LYS A 32 3.56 3.82 -18.91
CA LYS A 32 2.19 4.30 -19.10
C LYS A 32 1.56 3.67 -20.36
N LYS A 33 2.25 3.75 -21.50
CA LYS A 33 1.78 3.16 -22.76
C LYS A 33 1.51 1.66 -22.64
N ASN A 34 2.44 0.94 -22.01
CA ASN A 34 2.29 -0.51 -21.79
C ASN A 34 1.14 -0.81 -20.82
N ALA A 35 1.01 -0.09 -19.72
CA ALA A 35 -0.09 -0.28 -18.78
C ALA A 35 -1.46 -0.07 -19.42
N LEU A 36 -1.62 1.00 -20.22
CA LEU A 36 -2.85 1.24 -20.96
C LEU A 36 -3.13 0.12 -21.97
N LEU A 37 -2.11 -0.34 -22.69
CA LEU A 37 -2.26 -1.41 -23.68
C LEU A 37 -2.61 -2.76 -23.00
N PHE A 38 -1.80 -3.20 -22.03
CA PHE A 38 -1.90 -4.54 -21.47
C PHE A 38 -2.96 -4.70 -20.38
N MET A 39 -3.31 -3.64 -19.66
CA MET A 39 -4.31 -3.72 -18.59
C MET A 39 -5.69 -3.25 -19.01
N THR A 40 -5.77 -2.28 -19.94
CA THR A 40 -7.06 -1.70 -20.36
C THR A 40 -7.42 -1.95 -21.82
N ALA A 41 -6.51 -2.58 -22.60
CA ALA A 41 -6.62 -2.72 -24.05
C ALA A 41 -6.87 -1.35 -24.75
N ASN A 42 -6.26 -0.29 -24.23
CA ASN A 42 -6.42 1.10 -24.67
C ASN A 42 -7.88 1.63 -24.60
N LYS A 43 -8.72 0.99 -23.76
CA LYS A 43 -10.12 1.44 -23.59
C LYS A 43 -10.28 2.58 -22.59
N MET A 44 -9.24 2.84 -21.78
CA MET A 44 -9.24 3.89 -20.79
C MET A 44 -8.39 5.09 -21.27
N PRO A 45 -8.90 6.33 -21.18
CA PRO A 45 -8.10 7.52 -21.45
C PRO A 45 -6.94 7.67 -20.44
N ASP A 46 -5.79 8.14 -20.90
CA ASP A 46 -4.62 8.40 -20.05
C ASP A 46 -4.94 9.33 -18.87
N ALA A 47 -5.75 10.36 -19.13
CA ALA A 47 -6.19 11.34 -18.10
C ALA A 47 -7.04 10.74 -16.96
N ASP A 48 -7.54 9.51 -17.14
CA ASP A 48 -8.33 8.82 -16.12
C ASP A 48 -7.47 7.97 -15.18
N ALA A 49 -6.21 7.73 -15.51
CA ALA A 49 -5.28 6.97 -14.70
C ALA A 49 -4.82 7.78 -13.48
N VAL A 50 -4.77 7.11 -12.32
CA VAL A 50 -4.38 7.73 -11.04
C VAL A 50 -3.07 7.16 -10.52
N ALA A 51 -2.89 5.84 -10.59
CA ALA A 51 -1.69 5.20 -10.08
C ALA A 51 -1.43 3.83 -10.71
N LEU A 52 -0.17 3.43 -10.77
CA LEU A 52 0.30 2.13 -11.26
C LEU A 52 1.12 1.42 -10.20
N LEU A 53 0.78 0.15 -9.93
CA LEU A 53 1.64 -0.80 -9.25
C LEU A 53 2.21 -1.77 -10.28
N ASP A 54 3.44 -1.54 -10.65
CA ASP A 54 4.14 -2.31 -11.67
C ASP A 54 4.85 -3.52 -11.05
N PHE A 55 4.49 -4.73 -11.48
CA PHE A 55 5.06 -5.98 -11.00
C PHE A 55 6.35 -6.38 -11.74
N THR A 56 6.64 -5.74 -12.85
CA THR A 56 7.83 -6.07 -13.65
C THR A 56 9.11 -5.62 -12.96
N VAL A 57 10.18 -6.38 -13.14
CA VAL A 57 11.50 -6.04 -12.58
C VAL A 57 12.04 -4.77 -13.22
N MET A 58 11.86 -4.64 -14.54
CA MET A 58 12.36 -3.50 -15.32
C MET A 58 11.44 -2.29 -15.30
N LYS A 59 10.33 -2.37 -14.58
CA LYS A 59 9.30 -1.31 -14.53
C LYS A 59 8.79 -0.91 -15.92
N THR A 60 8.41 -1.94 -16.69
CA THR A 60 7.91 -1.77 -18.07
C THR A 60 6.42 -1.46 -18.13
N GLY A 61 5.66 -1.66 -17.06
CA GLY A 61 4.21 -1.43 -17.01
C GLY A 61 3.38 -2.55 -17.66
N GLU A 62 4.00 -3.64 -18.07
CA GLU A 62 3.30 -4.75 -18.75
C GLU A 62 2.46 -5.60 -17.82
N GLU A 63 2.85 -5.70 -16.55
CA GLU A 63 2.15 -6.49 -15.54
C GLU A 63 1.95 -5.67 -14.27
N GLY A 64 0.75 -5.71 -13.70
CA GLY A 64 0.49 -4.98 -12.47
C GLY A 64 -0.98 -4.75 -12.16
N CYS A 65 -1.17 -3.67 -11.42
CA CYS A 65 -2.47 -3.13 -11.05
C CYS A 65 -2.51 -1.64 -11.38
N LEU A 66 -3.42 -1.24 -12.24
CA LEU A 66 -3.67 0.15 -12.62
C LEU A 66 -4.95 0.62 -11.94
N ILE A 67 -4.86 1.71 -11.19
CA ILE A 67 -6.01 2.38 -10.57
C ILE A 67 -6.37 3.60 -11.40
N SER A 68 -7.63 3.67 -11.82
CA SER A 68 -8.22 4.83 -12.47
C SER A 68 -9.17 5.59 -11.52
N LYS A 69 -9.73 6.68 -12.00
CA LYS A 69 -10.73 7.47 -11.26
C LYS A 69 -11.99 6.69 -10.85
N ASP A 70 -12.31 5.58 -11.53
CA ASP A 70 -13.54 4.83 -11.35
C ASP A 70 -13.36 3.31 -11.26
N GLY A 71 -12.15 2.79 -11.44
CA GLY A 71 -11.94 1.36 -11.45
C GLY A 71 -10.50 0.91 -11.27
N ILE A 72 -10.35 -0.41 -11.09
CA ILE A 72 -9.07 -1.09 -10.98
C ILE A 72 -8.95 -2.08 -12.14
N TYR A 73 -7.78 -2.10 -12.76
CA TYR A 73 -7.46 -2.95 -13.89
C TYR A 73 -6.29 -3.85 -13.58
N PHE A 74 -6.37 -5.11 -14.05
CA PHE A 74 -5.31 -6.10 -13.99
C PHE A 74 -5.12 -6.73 -15.36
N ASN A 75 -3.89 -7.11 -15.72
CA ASN A 75 -3.57 -7.69 -17.04
C ASN A 75 -4.46 -8.85 -17.48
N ARG A 76 -4.93 -9.67 -16.53
CA ARG A 76 -5.65 -10.90 -16.82
C ARG A 76 -7.15 -10.79 -16.57
N LEU A 77 -7.60 -9.60 -16.23
CA LEU A 77 -9.01 -9.33 -15.99
C LEU A 77 -9.59 -8.63 -17.24
N ARG A 78 -10.67 -9.19 -17.79
CA ARG A 78 -11.33 -8.59 -18.99
C ARG A 78 -12.04 -7.30 -18.64
N ASP A 79 -12.64 -7.24 -17.47
CA ASP A 79 -13.45 -6.13 -16.99
C ASP A 79 -12.78 -5.44 -15.82
N LYS A 80 -12.99 -4.14 -15.73
CA LYS A 80 -12.52 -3.38 -14.57
C LYS A 80 -13.30 -3.75 -13.31
N ILE A 81 -12.64 -3.68 -12.16
CA ILE A 81 -13.29 -3.69 -10.84
C ILE A 81 -13.82 -2.28 -10.58
N ASP A 82 -15.13 -2.12 -10.42
CA ASP A 82 -15.73 -0.82 -10.15
C ASP A 82 -15.46 -0.36 -8.72
N LEU A 83 -14.77 0.77 -8.58
CA LEU A 83 -14.41 1.34 -7.27
C LEU A 83 -15.60 1.91 -6.49
N LYS A 84 -16.68 2.31 -7.18
CA LYS A 84 -17.81 2.99 -6.53
C LYS A 84 -18.65 2.04 -5.70
N SER A 85 -18.83 0.82 -6.19
CA SER A 85 -19.66 -0.22 -5.57
C SER A 85 -18.90 -1.18 -4.67
N LEU A 86 -17.59 -1.01 -4.51
CA LEU A 86 -16.79 -1.85 -3.62
C LEU A 86 -17.12 -1.61 -2.16
N LYS A 87 -17.32 -2.71 -1.41
CA LYS A 87 -17.50 -2.74 0.03
C LYS A 87 -16.21 -3.09 0.78
N THR A 88 -15.47 -4.09 0.30
CA THR A 88 -14.23 -4.54 0.92
C THR A 88 -13.38 -5.37 -0.04
N VAL A 89 -12.08 -5.46 0.26
CA VAL A 89 -11.14 -6.34 -0.45
C VAL A 89 -10.40 -7.20 0.57
N CYS A 90 -10.45 -8.51 0.37
CA CYS A 90 -9.69 -9.47 1.17
C CYS A 90 -8.55 -10.06 0.36
N ALA A 91 -7.40 -10.25 1.00
CA ALA A 91 -6.25 -10.94 0.43
C ALA A 91 -6.04 -12.30 1.08
N ASN A 92 -5.83 -13.32 0.27
CA ASN A 92 -5.39 -14.63 0.74
C ASN A 92 -4.30 -15.16 -0.18
N LYS A 93 -3.05 -15.17 0.30
CA LYS A 93 -1.85 -15.53 -0.49
C LYS A 93 -1.75 -14.69 -1.77
N LYS A 94 -2.10 -15.29 -2.92
CA LYS A 94 -2.07 -14.67 -4.25
C LYS A 94 -3.45 -14.33 -4.79
N MET A 95 -4.50 -14.45 -3.98
CA MET A 95 -5.87 -14.13 -4.36
C MET A 95 -6.33 -12.84 -3.69
N LEU A 96 -6.94 -11.99 -4.47
CA LEU A 96 -7.76 -10.87 -4.01
C LEU A 96 -9.23 -11.26 -4.20
N THR A 97 -10.07 -10.96 -3.24
CA THR A 97 -11.52 -11.08 -3.37
C THR A 97 -12.12 -9.71 -3.16
N PHE A 98 -12.67 -9.14 -4.23
CA PHE A 98 -13.36 -7.87 -4.24
C PHE A 98 -14.84 -8.12 -3.96
N THR A 99 -15.35 -7.63 -2.84
CA THR A 99 -16.76 -7.78 -2.45
C THR A 99 -17.47 -6.45 -2.66
N TYR A 100 -18.62 -6.48 -3.33
CA TYR A 100 -19.43 -5.32 -3.64
C TYR A 100 -20.56 -5.11 -2.63
N GLU A 101 -21.19 -3.94 -2.65
CA GLU A 101 -22.32 -3.58 -1.77
C GLU A 101 -23.52 -4.51 -1.94
N ASN A 102 -23.75 -5.05 -3.13
CA ASN A 102 -24.81 -6.02 -3.43
C ASN A 102 -24.52 -7.44 -2.94
N GLY A 103 -23.35 -7.68 -2.33
CA GLY A 103 -22.91 -8.98 -1.82
C GLY A 103 -22.20 -9.87 -2.85
N GLU A 104 -22.15 -9.48 -4.12
CA GLU A 104 -21.35 -10.20 -5.12
C GLU A 104 -19.86 -10.09 -4.81
N ALA A 105 -19.08 -11.05 -5.29
CA ALA A 105 -17.66 -11.08 -5.10
C ALA A 105 -16.92 -11.50 -6.39
N THR A 106 -15.83 -10.78 -6.70
CA THR A 106 -14.96 -11.08 -7.84
C THR A 106 -13.58 -11.51 -7.33
N PRO A 107 -13.18 -12.77 -7.53
CA PRO A 107 -11.83 -13.22 -7.21
C PRO A 107 -10.86 -12.83 -8.33
N VAL A 108 -9.69 -12.29 -7.96
CA VAL A 108 -8.61 -11.93 -8.89
C VAL A 108 -7.31 -12.55 -8.41
N LYS A 109 -6.67 -13.35 -9.25
CA LYS A 109 -5.36 -13.90 -8.96
C LYS A 109 -4.28 -12.87 -9.28
N VAL A 110 -3.41 -12.60 -8.31
CA VAL A 110 -2.23 -11.74 -8.46
C VAL A 110 -0.98 -12.54 -8.09
N ASP A 111 0.12 -12.31 -8.80
CA ASP A 111 1.33 -13.10 -8.55
C ASP A 111 2.01 -12.71 -7.24
N ARG A 112 1.87 -11.45 -6.83
CA ARG A 112 2.45 -10.89 -5.61
C ARG A 112 1.66 -9.67 -5.14
N MET A 113 1.95 -9.19 -3.94
CA MET A 113 1.45 -7.92 -3.42
C MET A 113 -0.05 -7.90 -3.07
N ALA A 114 -0.73 -9.06 -3.01
CA ALA A 114 -2.17 -9.13 -2.73
C ALA A 114 -2.56 -8.33 -1.47
N GLN A 115 -1.86 -8.54 -0.35
CA GLN A 115 -2.17 -7.82 0.89
C GLN A 115 -2.01 -6.31 0.74
N TYR A 116 -0.92 -5.87 0.11
CA TYR A 116 -0.68 -4.44 -0.11
C TYR A 116 -1.75 -3.77 -0.98
N ILE A 117 -2.22 -4.47 -2.03
CA ILE A 117 -3.32 -3.98 -2.87
C ILE A 117 -4.60 -3.90 -2.04
N ALA A 118 -4.91 -4.96 -1.27
CA ALA A 118 -6.09 -4.97 -0.41
C ALA A 118 -6.07 -3.85 0.63
N ASP A 119 -4.94 -3.62 1.29
CA ASP A 119 -4.77 -2.55 2.29
C ASP A 119 -4.98 -1.16 1.66
N THR A 120 -4.42 -0.94 0.45
CA THR A 120 -4.57 0.33 -0.27
C THR A 120 -6.03 0.58 -0.67
N ILE A 121 -6.71 -0.43 -1.20
CA ILE A 121 -8.10 -0.29 -1.65
C ILE A 121 -9.05 -0.17 -0.44
N ASN A 122 -8.83 -0.92 0.64
CA ASN A 122 -9.63 -0.78 1.86
C ASN A 122 -9.45 0.59 2.53
N GLU A 123 -8.25 1.16 2.50
CA GLU A 123 -8.03 2.54 2.98
C GLU A 123 -8.77 3.55 2.11
N PHE A 124 -8.78 3.37 0.78
CA PHE A 124 -9.59 4.17 -0.13
C PHE A 124 -11.09 4.05 0.20
N ILE A 125 -11.62 2.83 0.38
CA ILE A 125 -13.03 2.59 0.73
C ILE A 125 -13.37 3.32 2.03
N ARG A 126 -12.52 3.20 3.05
CA ARG A 126 -12.69 3.89 4.33
C ARG A 126 -12.78 5.42 4.16
N LEU A 127 -11.91 6.01 3.34
CA LEU A 127 -11.92 7.46 3.05
C LEU A 127 -13.13 7.87 2.22
N ARG A 128 -13.55 7.04 1.26
CA ARG A 128 -14.77 7.26 0.46
C ARG A 128 -16.01 7.32 1.36
N ASP A 129 -16.08 6.45 2.34
CA ASP A 129 -17.23 6.30 3.24
C ASP A 129 -17.18 7.26 4.44
N GLY A 130 -16.36 8.31 4.38
CA GLY A 130 -16.32 9.40 5.34
C GLY A 130 -15.31 9.25 6.47
N GLY A 131 -14.41 8.26 6.39
CA GLY A 131 -13.28 8.15 7.32
C GLY A 131 -12.30 9.30 7.15
N GLU A 132 -11.78 9.84 8.27
CA GLU A 132 -10.75 10.88 8.22
C GLU A 132 -9.40 10.34 7.79
N PRO A 133 -8.57 11.10 7.05
CA PRO A 133 -7.19 10.73 6.77
C PRO A 133 -6.43 10.47 8.06
N LYS A 134 -5.68 9.36 8.12
CA LYS A 134 -4.81 9.10 9.28
C LYS A 134 -3.79 10.24 9.38
N GLN A 135 -3.86 11.02 10.45
CA GLN A 135 -2.87 12.06 10.72
C GLN A 135 -1.49 11.40 10.86
N LYS A 136 -0.48 12.02 10.24
CA LYS A 136 0.92 11.66 10.49
C LYS A 136 1.13 11.71 12.00
N LYS A 137 1.48 10.58 12.63
CA LYS A 137 2.09 10.62 13.95
C LYS A 137 3.35 11.48 13.77
N LYS A 138 3.32 12.71 14.27
CA LYS A 138 4.55 13.44 14.55
C LYS A 138 5.33 12.53 15.47
N ASP A 139 6.53 12.14 15.06
CA ASP A 139 7.49 11.53 15.98
C ASP A 139 7.63 12.51 17.15
N GLU A 140 6.98 12.19 18.27
CA GLU A 140 7.33 12.84 19.53
C GLU A 140 8.78 12.47 19.79
N PRO A 141 9.68 13.43 20.00
CA PRO A 141 11.03 13.12 20.38
C PRO A 141 10.90 12.33 21.70
N SER A 142 11.41 11.10 21.69
CA SER A 142 11.47 10.25 22.87
C SER A 142 12.29 10.97 23.95
N GLN A 143 11.63 11.76 24.79
CA GLN A 143 12.15 12.18 26.08
C GLN A 143 12.01 10.98 27.02
N GLY A 144 13.13 10.37 27.32
CA GLY A 144 13.18 9.27 28.26
C GLY A 144 14.46 8.47 28.11
N GLY A 145 15.61 9.11 28.27
CA GLY A 145 16.81 8.38 28.62
C GLY A 145 16.60 7.74 30.00
N PRO A 146 16.96 6.47 30.20
CA PRO A 146 16.88 5.87 31.52
C PRO A 146 17.86 6.60 32.44
N ASP A 147 17.35 7.06 33.61
CA ASP A 147 18.16 7.54 34.69
C ASP A 147 19.17 6.45 35.06
N VAL A 148 20.43 6.70 34.74
CA VAL A 148 21.53 5.84 35.18
C VAL A 148 21.73 6.08 36.67
N VAL A 149 21.11 5.25 37.50
CA VAL A 149 21.43 5.18 38.91
C VAL A 149 22.84 4.62 39.06
N ILE A 150 23.81 5.50 39.31
CA ILE A 150 25.17 5.10 39.66
C ILE A 150 25.16 4.54 41.07
N VAL A 151 25.08 3.21 41.17
CA VAL A 151 25.31 2.51 42.43
C VAL A 151 26.82 2.52 42.69
N GLN A 152 27.26 3.37 43.60
CA GLN A 152 28.62 3.34 44.12
C GLN A 152 28.82 2.03 44.90
N LYS A 153 29.56 1.09 44.35
CA LYS A 153 30.06 -0.07 45.08
C LYS A 153 31.15 0.39 46.03
N SER A 154 30.86 0.39 47.34
CA SER A 154 31.87 0.52 48.39
C SER A 154 32.83 -0.67 48.35
N LYS A 155 34.10 -0.35 48.27
CA LYS A 155 35.21 -1.31 48.43
C LYS A 155 35.29 -1.72 49.88
N ASN A 156 34.86 -2.93 50.24
CA ASN A 156 35.31 -3.61 51.42
C ASN A 156 35.93 -4.94 51.00
N ASN A 157 37.24 -4.97 51.08
CA ASN A 157 38.04 -6.16 50.88
C ASN A 157 38.49 -6.66 52.29
N PRO A 158 38.18 -7.89 52.68
CA PRO A 158 38.88 -8.54 53.79
C PRO A 158 39.37 -9.92 53.37
N PHE A 159 40.52 -10.01 52.76
CA PHE A 159 41.29 -11.25 52.81
C PHE A 159 42.68 -10.93 53.34
N SER A 160 42.87 -11.13 54.66
CA SER A 160 44.15 -11.33 55.30
C SER A 160 44.34 -12.83 55.53
N PHE A 161 45.22 -13.46 54.76
CA PHE A 161 45.76 -14.77 55.14
C PHE A 161 46.80 -14.58 56.22
N LYS A 162 46.68 -15.31 57.37
CA LYS A 162 47.75 -15.61 58.31
C LYS A 162 48.20 -17.03 58.10
N LEU A 163 49.51 -17.20 58.02
CA LEU A 163 50.25 -18.46 58.16
C LEU A 163 49.99 -19.11 59.48
#